data_5aac1562a5b1451bbc47659a18437862
#
_entry.id   5aac1562a5b1451bbc47659a18437862
#
_cell.length_a   1.000
_cell.length_b   1.000
_cell.length_c   1.000
_cell.angle_alpha   90.00
_cell.angle_beta   90.00
_cell.angle_gamma   90.00
#
_symmetry.space_group_name_H-M   'P 1'
#
loop_
_entity.id
_entity.type
_entity.pdbx_description
1 polymer ?
#
loop_
_entity_poly.entity_id
_entity_poly.type
_entity_poly.pdbx_seq_one_letter_code
_entity_poly.pdbx_strand_id
1 'polypeptide(L)'
;MRHAESAQPGSVFLFSSRKVLLMSRFCITSVMHCLIAVVALVSSGFLQAAEQKRPNVVIIMTDNHGEWTLGCYGNKDIKTPHIDQLAQEGTLFTRAFANNAVCSPTRATFLTGLMPCQHGVHCYLRPRIQTGPDSYNTLEEFQTIPQILHDAGYVCGLSGKWHLGDNLYPQEGFSYWITKPHGASSGFYDQEVIEDEKIHKEPTYLTDLWTQHGIKFIKQNQDKPFFLFLAYNGPYGLGSAMKEPIKNRFKEEYEQLTFPSFPREKAQPWNFNYGDWIGDLGIIRKYAAEVSGVDDGVGQIMQTLKELGLRENTLVIFTADQGLSGGHSGYWGMGDHTRPLTAFDWTLTIPLIFSQPGQIVEGARQNMMVANYDVYPTLLNYLGLADKIPAKPARPGRNFAPVLKGKQIPWKEEVFYEFENVRAVRTPEWKFIERYHESPNELYHLTRDSKEHNNLIDDAQYKQKKDELKQELDQFFARYADPKWDIWNGGQSKTVLMTQKLFPKTYLYLPEPKKK
;
A
#
# COMPACT_ATOMS: atom_id res chain seq x y z
N MET A 1 72.09 -80.20 -19.56
CA MET A 1 71.72 -81.60 -19.28
C MET A 1 70.21 -81.72 -19.30
N ARG A 2 69.73 -82.38 -20.34
CA ARG A 2 68.71 -83.46 -20.31
C ARG A 2 67.43 -83.13 -19.57
N HIS A 3 66.22 -83.41 -20.01
CA HIS A 3 65.53 -84.14 -21.10
C HIS A 3 64.10 -83.62 -21.04
N ALA A 4 63.43 -83.23 -22.08
CA ALA A 4 62.72 -84.07 -23.04
C ALA A 4 61.59 -84.95 -22.42
N GLU A 5 60.41 -84.72 -22.78
CA GLU A 5 59.43 -85.59 -23.57
C GLU A 5 58.01 -85.21 -23.07
N SER A 6 57.14 -85.01 -23.85
CA SER A 6 56.41 -85.51 -25.03
C SER A 6 54.95 -85.69 -24.66
N ALA A 7 54.15 -85.19 -25.49
CA ALA A 7 53.11 -85.71 -26.36
C ALA A 7 51.65 -85.74 -25.82
N GLN A 8 50.86 -84.98 -26.45
CA GLN A 8 49.60 -85.23 -27.20
C GLN A 8 48.37 -85.88 -26.51
N PRO A 9 47.20 -85.82 -27.16
CA PRO A 9 46.31 -84.67 -27.41
C PRO A 9 44.85 -85.01 -26.96
N GLY A 10 43.97 -84.11 -27.02
CA GLY A 10 42.61 -84.53 -27.11
C GLY A 10 41.50 -83.58 -26.60
N SER A 11 40.67 -83.31 -27.56
CA SER A 11 39.26 -82.91 -27.52
C SER A 11 38.93 -81.41 -27.37
N VAL A 12 38.68 -80.86 -28.53
CA VAL A 12 37.93 -79.62 -28.76
C VAL A 12 36.48 -79.82 -28.36
N PHE A 13 36.02 -79.09 -27.36
CA PHE A 13 34.60 -78.87 -27.16
C PHE A 13 34.23 -77.48 -27.72
N LEU A 14 33.58 -77.51 -28.88
CA LEU A 14 32.87 -76.35 -29.45
C LEU A 14 31.64 -76.07 -28.62
N PHE A 15 31.72 -75.09 -27.71
CA PHE A 15 30.52 -74.53 -27.07
C PHE A 15 29.92 -73.44 -27.99
N SER A 16 28.72 -73.73 -28.40
CA SER A 16 27.89 -72.95 -29.31
C SER A 16 27.78 -71.51 -28.89
N SER A 17 28.28 -70.57 -29.72
CA SER A 17 28.23 -69.11 -29.58
C SER A 17 26.80 -68.50 -29.56
N ARG A 18 25.75 -69.33 -29.67
CA ARG A 18 24.34 -68.80 -29.64
C ARG A 18 23.77 -68.54 -28.24
N LYS A 19 24.26 -69.21 -27.19
CA LYS A 19 23.74 -68.94 -25.80
C LYS A 19 24.31 -67.70 -25.14
N VAL A 20 25.51 -67.29 -25.49
CA VAL A 20 26.13 -66.06 -24.94
C VAL A 20 25.49 -64.82 -25.53
N LEU A 21 25.04 -64.81 -26.79
CA LEU A 21 24.38 -63.69 -27.44
C LEU A 21 22.95 -63.45 -26.92
N LEU A 22 22.23 -64.49 -26.45
CA LEU A 22 20.89 -64.32 -25.87
C LEU A 22 20.93 -63.73 -24.43
N MET A 23 21.92 -64.14 -23.61
CA MET A 23 22.04 -63.58 -22.25
C MET A 23 22.49 -62.12 -22.24
N SER A 24 23.33 -61.69 -23.20
CA SER A 24 23.73 -60.29 -23.31
C SER A 24 22.58 -59.36 -23.76
N ARG A 25 21.70 -59.85 -24.64
CA ARG A 25 20.50 -59.08 -25.06
C ARG A 25 19.45 -58.91 -23.95
N PHE A 26 19.26 -59.94 -23.12
CA PHE A 26 18.33 -59.85 -21.96
C PHE A 26 18.83 -58.89 -20.84
N CYS A 27 20.14 -58.87 -20.56
CA CYS A 27 20.72 -57.91 -19.61
C CYS A 27 20.65 -56.50 -20.12
N ILE A 28 20.95 -56.23 -21.40
CA ILE A 28 20.94 -54.89 -21.97
C ILE A 28 19.51 -54.30 -22.02
N THR A 29 18.52 -55.11 -22.39
CA THR A 29 17.10 -54.67 -22.39
C THR A 29 16.58 -54.44 -20.97
N SER A 30 16.93 -55.25 -19.97
CA SER A 30 16.52 -55.00 -18.57
C SER A 30 17.18 -53.75 -17.97
N VAL A 31 18.47 -53.49 -18.25
CA VAL A 31 19.16 -52.28 -17.81
C VAL A 31 18.58 -51.04 -18.50
N MET A 32 18.22 -51.13 -19.78
CA MET A 32 17.61 -50.01 -20.51
C MET A 32 16.19 -49.73 -20.03
N HIS A 33 15.38 -50.72 -19.66
CA HIS A 33 14.07 -50.53 -19.05
C HIS A 33 14.17 -49.95 -17.63
N CYS A 34 15.15 -50.36 -16.81
CA CYS A 34 15.41 -49.72 -15.52
C CYS A 34 15.88 -48.28 -15.66
N LEU A 35 16.73 -47.95 -16.63
CA LEU A 35 17.17 -46.58 -16.90
C LEU A 35 16.01 -45.68 -17.37
N ILE A 36 15.14 -46.20 -18.26
CA ILE A 36 13.94 -45.48 -18.72
C ILE A 36 12.95 -45.26 -17.55
N ALA A 37 12.77 -46.24 -16.68
CA ALA A 37 11.91 -46.10 -15.49
C ALA A 37 12.48 -45.11 -14.47
N VAL A 38 13.79 -45.07 -14.27
CA VAL A 38 14.44 -44.08 -13.40
C VAL A 38 14.38 -42.69 -14.01
N VAL A 39 14.58 -42.53 -15.32
CA VAL A 39 14.43 -41.26 -16.02
C VAL A 39 12.98 -40.80 -16.02
N ALA A 40 11.99 -41.68 -16.15
CA ALA A 40 10.57 -41.37 -16.05
C ALA A 40 10.16 -40.99 -14.61
N LEU A 41 10.72 -41.63 -13.58
CA LEU A 41 10.51 -41.25 -12.16
C LEU A 41 11.20 -39.96 -11.79
N VAL A 42 12.38 -39.66 -12.33
CA VAL A 42 13.08 -38.38 -12.13
C VAL A 42 12.38 -37.28 -12.91
N SER A 43 11.92 -37.50 -14.13
CA SER A 43 11.15 -36.52 -14.91
C SER A 43 9.75 -36.26 -14.35
N SER A 44 9.07 -37.24 -13.76
CA SER A 44 7.81 -37.01 -13.04
C SER A 44 8.04 -36.30 -11.69
N GLY A 45 9.18 -36.49 -11.05
CA GLY A 45 9.61 -35.72 -9.88
C GLY A 45 9.98 -34.24 -10.21
N PHE A 46 10.50 -33.98 -11.41
CA PHE A 46 10.79 -32.63 -11.88
C PHE A 46 9.55 -31.93 -12.48
N LEU A 47 8.56 -32.63 -12.96
CA LEU A 47 7.29 -32.09 -13.43
C LEU A 47 6.29 -31.80 -12.28
N GLN A 48 6.57 -32.31 -11.10
CA GLN A 48 5.95 -31.91 -9.84
C GLN A 48 6.90 -31.02 -9.04
N ALA A 49 7.62 -30.11 -9.71
CA ALA A 49 7.96 -28.84 -9.10
C ALA A 49 6.59 -28.25 -8.73
N ALA A 50 6.22 -28.36 -7.46
CA ALA A 50 4.97 -27.87 -6.93
C ALA A 50 4.76 -26.49 -7.54
N GLU A 51 3.70 -26.32 -8.31
CA GLU A 51 3.28 -25.03 -8.81
C GLU A 51 3.26 -24.14 -7.57
N GLN A 52 4.28 -23.29 -7.43
CA GLN A 52 4.52 -22.58 -6.18
C GLN A 52 3.27 -21.75 -5.98
N LYS A 53 2.40 -22.19 -5.06
CA LYS A 53 1.09 -21.63 -4.84
C LYS A 53 1.31 -20.13 -4.62
N ARG A 54 0.82 -19.32 -5.54
CA ARG A 54 0.97 -17.85 -5.46
C ARG A 54 0.51 -17.40 -4.08
N PRO A 55 1.25 -16.52 -3.39
CA PRO A 55 0.83 -16.06 -2.07
C PRO A 55 -0.46 -15.27 -2.17
N ASN A 56 -1.36 -15.41 -1.22
CA ASN A 56 -2.47 -14.49 -1.03
C ASN A 56 -1.93 -13.11 -0.67
N VAL A 57 -2.72 -12.09 -0.91
CA VAL A 57 -2.36 -10.71 -0.57
C VAL A 57 -3.49 -10.08 0.24
N VAL A 58 -3.17 -9.54 1.41
CA VAL A 58 -4.07 -8.72 2.21
C VAL A 58 -3.42 -7.36 2.40
N ILE A 59 -4.04 -6.31 1.87
CA ILE A 59 -3.65 -4.92 2.14
C ILE A 59 -4.65 -4.35 3.12
N ILE A 60 -4.16 -3.93 4.28
CA ILE A 60 -4.94 -3.22 5.30
C ILE A 60 -4.55 -1.76 5.23
N MET A 61 -5.46 -0.92 4.72
CA MET A 61 -5.24 0.52 4.60
C MET A 61 -6.19 1.27 5.54
N THR A 62 -5.62 2.11 6.38
CA THR A 62 -6.36 3.00 7.29
C THR A 62 -6.51 4.40 6.71
N ASP A 63 -7.36 5.22 7.30
CA ASP A 63 -7.69 6.58 6.84
C ASP A 63 -7.21 7.62 7.88
N ASN A 64 -6.34 8.54 7.48
CA ASN A 64 -5.74 9.57 8.33
C ASN A 64 -5.05 8.96 9.58
N HIS A 65 -4.09 8.10 9.37
CA HIS A 65 -3.43 7.38 10.45
C HIS A 65 -1.94 7.72 10.51
N GLY A 66 -1.58 8.64 11.38
CA GLY A 66 -0.18 8.96 11.65
C GLY A 66 0.53 7.77 12.32
N GLU A 67 1.67 7.36 11.79
CA GLU A 67 2.47 6.24 12.30
C GLU A 67 2.87 6.42 13.76
N TRP A 68 3.03 7.69 14.20
CA TRP A 68 3.39 8.07 15.56
C TRP A 68 2.37 7.61 16.62
N THR A 69 1.18 7.15 16.23
CA THR A 69 0.14 6.64 17.14
C THR A 69 0.27 5.15 17.46
N LEU A 70 1.19 4.44 16.79
CA LEU A 70 1.38 2.99 16.93
C LEU A 70 2.54 2.64 17.87
N GLY A 71 2.36 1.58 18.68
CA GLY A 71 3.38 1.09 19.61
C GLY A 71 4.69 0.71 18.91
N CYS A 72 4.63 0.04 17.76
CA CYS A 72 5.81 -0.32 16.96
C CYS A 72 6.57 0.90 16.41
N TYR A 73 5.97 2.09 16.38
CA TYR A 73 6.64 3.36 16.08
C TYR A 73 7.00 4.17 17.35
N GLY A 74 6.71 3.65 18.53
CA GLY A 74 7.16 4.21 19.81
C GLY A 74 6.08 4.88 20.64
N ASN A 75 4.81 4.87 20.22
CA ASN A 75 3.69 5.34 21.04
C ASN A 75 3.54 4.47 22.29
N LYS A 76 3.29 5.10 23.44
CA LYS A 76 3.10 4.42 24.74
C LYS A 76 1.69 4.61 25.32
N ASP A 77 0.92 5.49 24.73
CA ASP A 77 -0.39 5.88 25.25
C ASP A 77 -1.52 5.08 24.58
N ILE A 78 -1.33 4.71 23.31
CA ILE A 78 -2.33 3.98 22.53
C ILE A 78 -1.91 2.52 22.40
N LYS A 79 -2.84 1.61 22.63
CA LYS A 79 -2.58 0.17 22.56
C LYS A 79 -2.84 -0.36 21.16
N THR A 80 -1.78 -0.93 20.56
CA THR A 80 -1.81 -1.51 19.21
C THR A 80 -1.07 -2.85 19.15
N PRO A 81 -1.38 -3.82 20.05
CA PRO A 81 -0.59 -5.05 20.21
C PRO A 81 -0.59 -5.92 18.94
N HIS A 82 -1.65 -5.91 18.15
CA HIS A 82 -1.74 -6.75 16.94
C HIS A 82 -0.96 -6.16 15.75
N ILE A 83 -0.98 -4.85 15.58
CA ILE A 83 -0.14 -4.16 14.60
C ILE A 83 1.33 -4.25 15.01
N ASP A 84 1.62 -4.12 16.30
CA ASP A 84 2.97 -4.27 16.84
C ASP A 84 3.52 -5.69 16.61
N GLN A 85 2.67 -6.72 16.79
CA GLN A 85 3.02 -8.11 16.46
C GLN A 85 3.26 -8.28 14.97
N LEU A 86 2.40 -7.72 14.11
CA LEU A 86 2.59 -7.76 12.66
C LEU A 86 3.94 -7.16 12.25
N ALA A 87 4.36 -6.07 12.90
CA ALA A 87 5.68 -5.46 12.69
C ALA A 87 6.84 -6.35 13.17
N GLN A 88 6.66 -7.10 14.27
CA GLN A 88 7.64 -8.08 14.74
C GLN A 88 7.75 -9.29 13.80
N GLU A 89 6.65 -9.69 13.18
CA GLU A 89 6.58 -10.79 12.19
C GLU A 89 6.94 -10.34 10.77
N GLY A 90 7.52 -9.14 10.59
CA GLY A 90 7.79 -8.60 9.26
C GLY A 90 8.84 -7.51 9.24
N THR A 91 8.81 -6.72 8.18
CA THR A 91 9.68 -5.56 7.97
C THR A 91 8.85 -4.27 8.08
N LEU A 92 9.24 -3.40 9.01
CA LEU A 92 8.67 -2.07 9.23
C LEU A 92 9.55 -0.99 8.61
N PHE A 93 8.94 -0.07 7.86
CA PHE A 93 9.60 1.12 7.31
C PHE A 93 9.37 2.31 8.24
N THR A 94 10.45 2.90 8.74
CA THR A 94 10.39 4.01 9.70
C THR A 94 10.20 5.37 9.03
N ARG A 95 10.37 5.45 7.70
CA ARG A 95 10.22 6.67 6.90
C ARG A 95 9.44 6.36 5.61
N ALA A 96 8.16 6.04 5.76
CA ALA A 96 7.24 5.87 4.64
C ALA A 96 6.34 7.10 4.51
N PHE A 97 6.09 7.53 3.28
CA PHE A 97 5.38 8.78 2.96
C PHE A 97 4.25 8.56 1.97
N ALA A 98 3.13 9.23 2.20
CA ALA A 98 2.13 9.46 1.18
C ALA A 98 2.62 10.58 0.23
N ASN A 99 2.33 10.45 -1.05
CA ASN A 99 2.66 11.48 -2.05
C ASN A 99 1.65 12.63 -2.10
N ASN A 100 0.60 12.53 -1.30
CA ASN A 100 -0.47 13.51 -1.18
C ASN A 100 -1.05 13.42 0.24
N ALA A 101 -1.67 14.46 0.74
CA ALA A 101 -2.23 14.49 2.08
C ALA A 101 -3.76 14.47 2.11
N VAL A 102 -4.41 13.94 1.05
CA VAL A 102 -5.86 13.71 0.99
C VAL A 102 -6.18 12.38 0.33
N CYS A 103 -7.31 11.78 0.73
CA CYS A 103 -7.62 10.37 0.50
C CYS A 103 -7.66 9.94 -0.97
N SER A 104 -8.47 10.57 -1.83
CA SER A 104 -8.67 10.07 -3.20
C SER A 104 -7.39 10.07 -4.04
N PRO A 105 -6.59 11.15 -4.10
CA PRO A 105 -5.34 11.11 -4.88
C PRO A 105 -4.32 10.13 -4.31
N THR A 106 -4.23 9.98 -2.98
CA THR A 106 -3.33 9.01 -2.36
C THR A 106 -3.71 7.58 -2.69
N ARG A 107 -5.00 7.25 -2.63
CA ARG A 107 -5.52 5.92 -3.01
C ARG A 107 -5.32 5.64 -4.49
N ALA A 108 -5.55 6.64 -5.37
CA ALA A 108 -5.26 6.53 -6.80
C ALA A 108 -3.77 6.24 -7.05
N THR A 109 -2.89 6.98 -6.40
CA THR A 109 -1.44 6.74 -6.48
C THR A 109 -1.04 5.35 -5.97
N PHE A 110 -1.57 4.93 -4.83
CA PHE A 110 -1.26 3.61 -4.27
C PHE A 110 -1.63 2.48 -5.23
N LEU A 111 -2.81 2.56 -5.86
CA LEU A 111 -3.32 1.51 -6.75
C LEU A 111 -2.72 1.54 -8.16
N THR A 112 -2.21 2.69 -8.63
CA THR A 112 -1.69 2.85 -10.01
C THR A 112 -0.19 3.04 -10.09
N GLY A 113 0.47 3.45 -9.00
CA GLY A 113 1.87 3.88 -8.98
C GLY A 113 2.12 5.22 -9.69
N LEU A 114 1.05 5.99 -9.99
CA LEU A 114 1.11 7.27 -10.72
C LEU A 114 0.92 8.46 -9.78
N MET A 115 1.40 9.64 -10.18
CA MET A 115 1.20 10.91 -9.46
C MET A 115 -0.14 11.58 -9.84
N PRO A 116 -0.65 12.52 -9.04
CA PRO A 116 -1.84 13.31 -9.38
C PRO A 116 -1.78 13.96 -10.78
N CYS A 117 -0.64 14.52 -11.16
CA CYS A 117 -0.39 15.05 -12.50
C CYS A 117 -0.37 13.99 -13.63
N GLN A 118 -0.51 12.70 -13.29
CA GLN A 118 -0.59 11.61 -14.26
C GLN A 118 -1.97 10.94 -14.27
N HIS A 119 -2.61 10.76 -13.09
CA HIS A 119 -3.92 10.11 -13.03
C HIS A 119 -5.10 11.09 -12.97
N GLY A 120 -4.87 12.40 -12.81
CA GLY A 120 -5.91 13.43 -12.85
C GLY A 120 -6.74 13.60 -11.57
N VAL A 121 -6.51 12.79 -10.54
CA VAL A 121 -7.20 12.91 -9.24
C VAL A 121 -6.37 13.80 -8.34
N HIS A 122 -6.69 15.11 -8.26
CA HIS A 122 -5.87 16.10 -7.54
C HIS A 122 -6.38 16.44 -6.15
N CYS A 123 -7.67 16.15 -5.87
CA CYS A 123 -8.33 16.41 -4.60
C CYS A 123 -9.25 15.23 -4.24
N TYR A 124 -9.89 15.27 -3.07
CA TYR A 124 -10.90 14.26 -2.73
C TYR A 124 -12.13 14.36 -3.63
N LEU A 125 -12.71 13.21 -3.96
CA LEU A 125 -13.90 13.13 -4.80
C LEU A 125 -15.14 13.66 -4.06
N ARG A 126 -15.90 14.51 -4.76
CA ARG A 126 -17.23 14.93 -4.27
C ARG A 126 -18.25 13.78 -4.40
N PRO A 127 -19.32 13.75 -3.57
CA PRO A 127 -20.30 12.66 -3.59
C PRO A 127 -20.89 12.36 -4.96
N ARG A 128 -21.17 13.39 -5.79
CA ARG A 128 -21.75 13.21 -7.14
C ARG A 128 -20.92 12.35 -8.09
N ILE A 129 -19.59 12.29 -7.89
CA ILE A 129 -18.67 11.48 -8.72
C ILE A 129 -18.57 10.05 -8.16
N GLN A 130 -18.94 9.84 -6.92
CA GLN A 130 -18.85 8.54 -6.25
C GLN A 130 -20.11 7.71 -6.44
N THR A 131 -21.27 8.36 -6.31
CA THR A 131 -22.59 7.75 -6.53
C THR A 131 -23.51 8.77 -7.18
N GLY A 132 -24.43 8.33 -8.05
CA GLY A 132 -25.36 9.20 -8.74
C GLY A 132 -25.13 9.25 -10.27
N PRO A 133 -25.85 10.14 -10.98
CA PRO A 133 -25.88 10.14 -12.46
C PRO A 133 -24.55 10.52 -13.10
N ASP A 134 -23.69 11.25 -12.40
CA ASP A 134 -22.38 11.69 -12.89
C ASP A 134 -21.23 10.79 -12.36
N SER A 135 -21.57 9.67 -11.70
CA SER A 135 -20.55 8.77 -11.17
C SER A 135 -19.78 8.06 -12.28
N TYR A 136 -18.49 7.95 -12.12
CA TYR A 136 -17.62 7.20 -13.01
C TYR A 136 -16.38 6.72 -12.29
N ASN A 137 -15.78 5.64 -12.78
CA ASN A 137 -14.51 5.13 -12.29
C ASN A 137 -13.37 6.08 -12.71
N THR A 138 -12.72 6.72 -11.75
CA THR A 138 -11.63 7.67 -12.03
C THR A 138 -10.31 7.01 -12.44
N LEU A 139 -10.21 5.68 -12.35
CA LEU A 139 -9.02 4.90 -12.69
C LEU A 139 -9.17 4.04 -13.94
N GLU A 140 -10.32 4.07 -14.61
CA GLU A 140 -10.69 3.17 -15.72
C GLU A 140 -9.61 3.05 -16.81
N GLU A 141 -8.88 4.14 -17.10
CA GLU A 141 -7.85 4.15 -18.15
C GLU A 141 -6.48 3.60 -17.68
N PHE A 142 -6.34 3.22 -16.41
CA PHE A 142 -5.06 2.77 -15.84
C PHE A 142 -5.12 1.30 -15.42
N GLN A 143 -3.97 0.63 -15.51
CA GLN A 143 -3.79 -0.71 -14.94
C GLN A 143 -3.49 -0.58 -13.45
N THR A 144 -4.43 -0.98 -12.63
CA THR A 144 -4.34 -0.95 -11.17
C THR A 144 -3.79 -2.26 -10.58
N ILE A 145 -3.34 -2.23 -9.32
CA ILE A 145 -2.93 -3.44 -8.59
C ILE A 145 -4.03 -4.52 -8.67
N PRO A 146 -5.30 -4.25 -8.27
CA PRO A 146 -6.32 -5.30 -8.29
C PRO A 146 -6.64 -5.80 -9.69
N GLN A 147 -6.61 -4.96 -10.73
CA GLN A 147 -6.80 -5.41 -12.10
C GLN A 147 -5.70 -6.37 -12.55
N ILE A 148 -4.42 -6.03 -12.29
CA ILE A 148 -3.28 -6.92 -12.62
C ILE A 148 -3.37 -8.24 -11.86
N LEU A 149 -3.75 -8.21 -10.59
CA LEU A 149 -3.91 -9.42 -9.79
C LEU A 149 -5.08 -10.27 -10.29
N HIS A 150 -6.23 -9.66 -10.62
CA HIS A 150 -7.35 -10.35 -11.25
C HIS A 150 -6.92 -11.06 -12.55
N ASP A 151 -6.24 -10.35 -13.45
CA ASP A 151 -5.76 -10.90 -14.72
C ASP A 151 -4.70 -12.01 -14.52
N ALA A 152 -4.01 -12.00 -13.37
CA ALA A 152 -3.11 -13.05 -12.94
C ALA A 152 -3.81 -14.23 -12.24
N GLY A 153 -5.16 -14.23 -12.14
CA GLY A 153 -5.98 -15.32 -11.60
C GLY A 153 -6.27 -15.23 -10.10
N TYR A 154 -6.09 -14.06 -9.48
CA TYR A 154 -6.53 -13.82 -8.11
C TYR A 154 -8.04 -13.52 -8.06
N VAL A 155 -8.71 -14.00 -7.01
CA VAL A 155 -10.03 -13.49 -6.65
C VAL A 155 -9.82 -12.22 -5.84
N CYS A 156 -10.39 -11.09 -6.30
CA CYS A 156 -10.17 -9.78 -5.68
C CYS A 156 -11.40 -9.33 -4.89
N GLY A 157 -11.20 -8.88 -3.64
CA GLY A 157 -12.23 -8.37 -2.76
C GLY A 157 -11.89 -7.01 -2.18
N LEU A 158 -12.88 -6.11 -2.15
CA LEU A 158 -12.86 -4.86 -1.41
C LEU A 158 -13.80 -4.94 -0.21
N SER A 159 -13.29 -4.60 0.97
CA SER A 159 -14.11 -4.34 2.15
C SER A 159 -13.70 -3.00 2.76
N GLY A 160 -14.60 -2.00 2.69
CA GLY A 160 -14.35 -0.68 3.25
C GLY A 160 -14.32 0.47 2.24
N LYS A 161 -13.59 1.53 2.54
CA LYS A 161 -13.57 2.77 1.78
C LYS A 161 -12.92 2.63 0.41
N TRP A 162 -13.70 2.87 -0.66
CA TRP A 162 -13.19 2.98 -2.03
C TRP A 162 -12.69 4.39 -2.34
N HIS A 163 -13.58 5.36 -2.42
CA HIS A 163 -13.33 6.80 -2.63
C HIS A 163 -12.64 7.16 -3.97
N LEU A 164 -12.87 6.35 -5.02
CA LEU A 164 -12.28 6.56 -6.35
C LEU A 164 -13.33 6.61 -7.47
N GLY A 165 -14.60 6.84 -7.09
CA GLY A 165 -15.72 7.03 -8.01
C GLY A 165 -16.44 5.74 -8.35
N ASP A 166 -17.65 5.88 -8.89
CA ASP A 166 -18.58 4.80 -9.25
C ASP A 166 -18.74 3.71 -8.20
N ASN A 167 -18.89 4.16 -6.93
CA ASN A 167 -18.83 3.27 -5.77
C ASN A 167 -19.94 2.21 -5.75
N LEU A 168 -21.02 2.38 -6.52
CA LEU A 168 -22.17 1.47 -6.51
C LEU A 168 -21.83 0.09 -7.07
N TYR A 169 -20.86 0.01 -7.99
CA TYR A 169 -20.55 -1.20 -8.73
C TYR A 169 -19.11 -1.67 -8.47
N PRO A 170 -18.88 -3.01 -8.42
CA PRO A 170 -17.52 -3.55 -8.45
C PRO A 170 -16.77 -3.08 -9.69
N GLN A 171 -15.50 -2.75 -9.54
CA GLN A 171 -14.64 -2.27 -10.62
C GLN A 171 -13.19 -2.72 -10.39
N GLU A 172 -12.28 -2.42 -11.32
CA GLU A 172 -10.84 -2.73 -11.19
C GLU A 172 -10.53 -4.22 -10.92
N GLY A 173 -11.37 -5.14 -11.42
CA GLY A 173 -11.18 -6.58 -11.21
C GLY A 173 -11.70 -7.11 -9.86
N PHE A 174 -12.30 -6.28 -9.02
CA PHE A 174 -12.97 -6.74 -7.82
C PHE A 174 -14.25 -7.51 -8.12
N SER A 175 -14.46 -8.65 -7.46
CA SER A 175 -15.67 -9.47 -7.54
C SER A 175 -16.43 -9.55 -6.22
N TYR A 176 -15.79 -9.20 -5.10
CA TYR A 176 -16.43 -9.01 -3.80
C TYR A 176 -16.34 -7.53 -3.46
N TRP A 177 -17.47 -6.91 -3.11
CA TRP A 177 -17.56 -5.46 -3.00
C TRP A 177 -18.50 -5.02 -1.90
N ILE A 178 -17.94 -4.45 -0.85
CA ILE A 178 -18.70 -3.74 0.15
C ILE A 178 -17.99 -2.43 0.50
N THR A 179 -18.68 -1.31 0.38
CA THR A 179 -18.09 0.01 0.56
C THR A 179 -19.13 1.03 1.05
N LYS A 180 -18.72 2.30 1.12
CA LYS A 180 -19.63 3.43 1.40
C LYS A 180 -20.03 4.15 0.12
N PRO A 181 -21.21 4.82 0.10
CA PRO A 181 -21.61 5.69 -1.01
C PRO A 181 -20.63 6.84 -1.27
N HIS A 182 -19.90 7.29 -0.23
CA HIS A 182 -18.90 8.35 -0.33
C HIS A 182 -17.74 8.15 0.66
N GLY A 183 -16.59 8.80 0.40
CA GLY A 183 -15.38 8.59 1.18
C GLY A 183 -15.34 9.28 2.54
N ALA A 184 -16.12 10.34 2.77
CA ALA A 184 -16.13 11.04 4.05
C ALA A 184 -16.78 10.19 5.15
N SER A 185 -16.27 10.29 6.38
CA SER A 185 -16.85 9.64 7.55
C SER A 185 -17.56 10.66 8.44
N SER A 186 -18.89 10.64 8.42
CA SER A 186 -19.71 11.47 9.32
C SER A 186 -19.86 10.86 10.72
N GLY A 187 -19.61 9.56 10.84
CA GLY A 187 -19.65 8.76 12.06
C GLY A 187 -19.09 7.37 11.82
N PHE A 188 -19.05 6.53 12.86
CA PHE A 188 -18.59 5.15 12.78
C PHE A 188 -19.72 4.14 12.97
N TYR A 189 -20.93 4.59 13.28
CA TYR A 189 -22.14 3.80 13.49
C TYR A 189 -23.28 4.37 12.67
N ASP A 190 -24.29 3.57 12.38
CA ASP A 190 -25.48 4.00 11.66
C ASP A 190 -25.18 4.64 10.30
N GLN A 191 -24.18 4.10 9.58
CA GLN A 191 -23.72 4.63 8.31
C GLN A 191 -24.42 3.97 7.12
N GLU A 192 -24.49 4.71 6.01
CA GLU A 192 -24.87 4.11 4.72
C GLU A 192 -23.71 3.29 4.16
N VAL A 193 -24.03 2.09 3.68
CA VAL A 193 -23.11 1.16 3.02
C VAL A 193 -23.72 0.65 1.72
N ILE A 194 -22.85 0.21 0.83
CA ILE A 194 -23.19 -0.44 -0.45
C ILE A 194 -22.83 -1.91 -0.32
N GLU A 195 -23.83 -2.79 -0.42
CA GLU A 195 -23.65 -4.23 -0.57
C GLU A 195 -24.62 -4.71 -1.64
N ASP A 196 -24.19 -5.60 -2.53
CA ASP A 196 -24.97 -6.12 -3.66
C ASP A 196 -25.61 -4.98 -4.50
N GLU A 197 -24.82 -3.95 -4.82
CA GLU A 197 -25.21 -2.78 -5.63
C GLU A 197 -26.35 -1.94 -5.01
N LYS A 198 -26.63 -2.10 -3.72
CA LYS A 198 -27.70 -1.41 -3.00
C LYS A 198 -27.14 -0.62 -1.83
N ILE A 199 -27.67 0.59 -1.68
CA ILE A 199 -27.39 1.41 -0.50
C ILE A 199 -28.37 1.06 0.60
N HIS A 200 -27.89 0.74 1.78
CA HIS A 200 -28.69 0.55 2.97
C HIS A 200 -28.00 1.13 4.21
N LYS A 201 -28.77 1.35 5.26
CA LYS A 201 -28.25 1.83 6.54
C LYS A 201 -27.76 0.64 7.37
N GLU A 202 -26.54 0.74 7.88
CA GLU A 202 -25.88 -0.29 8.67
C GLU A 202 -25.56 0.25 10.07
N PRO A 203 -26.14 -0.33 11.14
CA PRO A 203 -25.97 0.14 12.51
C PRO A 203 -24.63 -0.28 13.13
N THR A 204 -23.98 -1.31 12.57
CA THR A 204 -22.73 -1.89 13.09
C THR A 204 -21.61 -0.86 13.10
N TYR A 205 -20.69 -0.98 14.07
CA TYR A 205 -19.43 -0.25 14.05
C TYR A 205 -18.65 -0.53 12.76
N LEU A 206 -18.39 0.50 11.96
CA LEU A 206 -17.83 0.34 10.61
C LEU A 206 -16.52 -0.48 10.58
N THR A 207 -15.64 -0.29 11.56
CA THR A 207 -14.39 -1.05 11.64
C THR A 207 -14.65 -2.55 11.82
N ASP A 208 -15.62 -2.92 12.66
CA ASP A 208 -16.03 -4.31 12.83
C ASP A 208 -16.71 -4.85 11.56
N LEU A 209 -17.57 -4.06 10.93
CA LEU A 209 -18.24 -4.44 9.68
C LEU A 209 -17.22 -4.80 8.59
N TRP A 210 -16.27 -3.90 8.35
CA TRP A 210 -15.22 -4.14 7.34
C TRP A 210 -14.37 -5.37 7.66
N THR A 211 -14.03 -5.56 8.93
CA THR A 211 -13.29 -6.74 9.41
C THR A 211 -14.09 -8.03 9.16
N GLN A 212 -15.38 -8.06 9.52
CA GLN A 212 -16.24 -9.23 9.33
C GLN A 212 -16.40 -9.60 7.85
N HIS A 213 -16.57 -8.60 6.96
CA HIS A 213 -16.61 -8.83 5.52
C HIS A 213 -15.26 -9.27 4.95
N GLY A 214 -14.15 -8.76 5.47
CA GLY A 214 -12.81 -9.25 5.15
C GLY A 214 -12.63 -10.72 5.52
N ILE A 215 -13.04 -11.11 6.72
CA ILE A 215 -13.03 -12.51 7.20
C ILE A 215 -13.94 -13.40 6.35
N LYS A 216 -15.16 -12.94 6.04
CA LYS A 216 -16.11 -13.65 5.15
C LYS A 216 -15.47 -13.92 3.80
N PHE A 217 -14.85 -12.90 3.19
CA PHE A 217 -14.15 -13.02 1.92
C PHE A 217 -12.99 -14.03 1.98
N ILE A 218 -12.12 -13.97 2.99
CA ILE A 218 -11.01 -14.91 3.18
C ILE A 218 -11.52 -16.35 3.26
N LYS A 219 -12.53 -16.60 4.09
CA LYS A 219 -13.15 -17.94 4.27
C LYS A 219 -13.75 -18.47 2.98
N GLN A 220 -14.38 -17.63 2.17
CA GLN A 220 -14.97 -18.01 0.89
C GLN A 220 -13.95 -18.36 -0.21
N ASN A 221 -12.72 -17.86 -0.08
CA ASN A 221 -11.69 -17.98 -1.10
C ASN A 221 -10.41 -18.69 -0.63
N GLN A 222 -10.45 -19.41 0.50
CA GLN A 222 -9.29 -20.04 1.12
C GLN A 222 -8.54 -21.03 0.21
N ASP A 223 -9.21 -21.59 -0.79
CA ASP A 223 -8.66 -22.62 -1.71
C ASP A 223 -8.06 -22.00 -3.00
N LYS A 224 -8.15 -20.67 -3.16
CA LYS A 224 -7.69 -19.95 -4.36
C LYS A 224 -6.73 -18.83 -3.97
N PRO A 225 -5.82 -18.41 -4.85
CA PRO A 225 -5.11 -17.14 -4.63
C PRO A 225 -6.12 -16.00 -4.54
N PHE A 226 -6.04 -15.21 -3.49
CA PHE A 226 -6.92 -14.06 -3.31
C PHE A 226 -6.16 -12.78 -2.99
N PHE A 227 -6.78 -11.66 -3.34
CA PHE A 227 -6.38 -10.31 -2.96
C PHE A 227 -7.51 -9.65 -2.19
N LEU A 228 -7.26 -9.29 -0.94
CA LEU A 228 -8.18 -8.50 -0.13
C LEU A 228 -7.64 -7.09 0.06
N PHE A 229 -8.39 -6.09 -0.38
CA PHE A 229 -8.18 -4.70 -0.02
C PHE A 229 -9.13 -4.32 1.12
N LEU A 230 -8.64 -4.42 2.36
CA LEU A 230 -9.36 -4.06 3.58
C LEU A 230 -9.07 -2.60 3.90
N ALA A 231 -9.99 -1.72 3.56
CA ALA A 231 -9.81 -0.27 3.59
C ALA A 231 -10.66 0.36 4.70
N TYR A 232 -10.11 0.49 5.90
CA TYR A 232 -10.82 1.09 7.03
C TYR A 232 -11.12 2.57 6.82
N ASN A 233 -12.25 3.03 7.36
CA ASN A 233 -12.57 4.45 7.53
C ASN A 233 -11.93 5.04 8.81
N GLY A 234 -11.50 4.22 9.73
CA GLY A 234 -10.79 4.61 10.94
C GLY A 234 -9.26 4.69 10.75
N PRO A 235 -8.57 5.37 11.68
CA PRO A 235 -9.11 6.12 12.83
C PRO A 235 -9.68 7.51 12.49
N TYR A 236 -9.51 8.03 11.30
CA TYR A 236 -10.03 9.22 10.65
C TYR A 236 -9.64 10.57 11.28
N GLY A 237 -9.95 10.80 12.55
CA GLY A 237 -9.49 12.01 13.27
C GLY A 237 -10.11 13.34 12.87
N LEU A 238 -11.18 13.36 12.05
CA LEU A 238 -11.74 14.56 11.44
C LEU A 238 -13.28 14.60 11.50
N GLY A 239 -13.83 15.80 11.31
CA GLY A 239 -15.25 16.04 11.06
C GLY A 239 -16.19 15.66 12.20
N SER A 240 -17.47 15.44 11.88
CA SER A 240 -18.50 15.11 12.85
C SER A 240 -18.28 13.77 13.55
N ALA A 241 -17.60 12.83 12.88
CA ALA A 241 -17.27 11.52 13.46
C ALA A 241 -16.52 11.63 14.80
N MET A 242 -15.68 12.67 14.96
CA MET A 242 -14.90 12.89 16.17
C MET A 242 -15.65 13.60 17.28
N LYS A 243 -16.77 14.26 16.97
CA LYS A 243 -17.61 14.95 17.94
C LYS A 243 -18.62 14.05 18.64
N GLU A 244 -18.85 12.84 18.09
CA GLU A 244 -19.71 11.86 18.71
C GLU A 244 -19.05 11.21 19.93
N PRO A 245 -19.81 10.79 20.95
CA PRO A 245 -19.28 10.02 22.07
C PRO A 245 -18.56 8.75 21.60
N ILE A 246 -17.56 8.31 22.36
CA ILE A 246 -16.93 7.02 22.14
C ILE A 246 -17.96 5.93 22.45
N LYS A 247 -18.26 5.08 21.47
CA LYS A 247 -19.21 3.96 21.58
C LYS A 247 -18.53 2.59 21.43
N ASN A 248 -17.29 2.55 20.92
CA ASN A 248 -16.58 1.30 20.76
C ASN A 248 -16.08 0.74 22.11
N ARG A 249 -15.64 -0.52 22.10
CA ARG A 249 -15.23 -1.30 23.30
C ARG A 249 -14.01 -0.76 24.02
N PHE A 250 -13.28 0.19 23.43
CA PHE A 250 -12.07 0.79 24.02
C PHE A 250 -12.33 2.09 24.80
N LYS A 251 -13.61 2.50 24.96
CA LYS A 251 -13.99 3.72 25.67
C LYS A 251 -13.37 3.80 27.07
N GLU A 252 -13.58 2.76 27.90
CA GLU A 252 -13.15 2.73 29.30
C GLU A 252 -11.62 2.73 29.41
N GLU A 253 -10.91 2.14 28.45
CA GLU A 253 -9.45 2.08 28.37
C GLU A 253 -8.84 3.47 28.40
N TYR A 254 -9.45 4.43 27.70
CA TYR A 254 -8.90 5.76 27.46
C TYR A 254 -9.53 6.87 28.27
N GLU A 255 -10.58 6.59 29.04
CA GLU A 255 -11.37 7.60 29.72
C GLU A 255 -10.56 8.46 30.72
N GLN A 256 -9.53 7.90 31.35
CA GLN A 256 -8.70 8.57 32.36
C GLN A 256 -7.31 8.98 31.85
N LEU A 257 -6.94 8.63 30.61
CA LEU A 257 -5.60 8.91 30.09
C LEU A 257 -5.46 10.36 29.64
N THR A 258 -4.26 10.91 29.76
CA THR A 258 -3.92 12.31 29.43
C THR A 258 -3.18 12.46 28.10
N PHE A 259 -2.67 11.38 27.52
CA PHE A 259 -2.00 11.31 26.22
C PHE A 259 -0.85 12.31 26.04
N PRO A 260 0.28 12.16 26.73
CA PRO A 260 1.46 12.99 26.54
C PRO A 260 2.07 12.87 25.13
N SER A 261 1.77 11.82 24.37
CA SER A 261 2.19 11.65 22.98
C SER A 261 1.53 12.61 22.00
N PHE A 262 0.43 13.27 22.40
CA PHE A 262 -0.22 14.30 21.59
C PHE A 262 0.29 15.69 21.96
N PRO A 263 1.00 16.39 21.04
CA PRO A 263 1.50 17.74 21.32
C PRO A 263 0.35 18.73 21.59
N ARG A 264 0.65 19.71 22.44
CA ARG A 264 -0.27 20.80 22.80
C ARG A 264 0.32 22.15 22.42
N GLU A 265 0.85 22.20 21.20
CA GLU A 265 1.45 23.43 20.68
C GLU A 265 0.34 24.44 20.34
N LYS A 266 0.69 25.73 20.43
CA LYS A 266 -0.24 26.78 20.03
C LYS A 266 -0.62 26.61 18.57
N ALA A 267 -1.92 26.72 18.27
CA ALA A 267 -2.41 26.61 16.89
C ALA A 267 -1.67 27.58 15.96
N GLN A 268 -1.17 27.03 14.85
CA GLN A 268 -0.53 27.78 13.77
C GLN A 268 -1.55 28.70 13.09
N PRO A 269 -1.18 29.95 12.72
CA PRO A 269 -2.09 30.86 12.02
C PRO A 269 -2.70 30.30 10.72
N TRP A 270 -2.01 29.39 10.06
CA TRP A 270 -2.50 28.73 8.83
C TRP A 270 -3.52 27.62 9.09
N ASN A 271 -3.69 27.17 10.32
CA ASN A 271 -4.68 26.16 10.66
C ASN A 271 -6.09 26.68 10.32
N PHE A 272 -6.70 26.10 9.31
CA PHE A 272 -7.99 26.55 8.80
C PHE A 272 -9.16 25.96 9.61
N ASN A 273 -9.00 24.69 10.04
CA ASN A 273 -9.99 23.96 10.84
C ASN A 273 -9.30 23.31 12.05
N TYR A 274 -10.05 22.99 13.07
CA TYR A 274 -9.65 22.15 14.20
C TYR A 274 -8.49 22.67 15.06
N GLY A 275 -8.16 23.95 15.02
CA GLY A 275 -7.16 24.53 15.91
C GLY A 275 -7.50 24.37 17.40
N ASP A 276 -8.79 24.38 17.72
CA ASP A 276 -9.37 24.15 19.04
C ASP A 276 -9.33 22.68 19.51
N TRP A 277 -9.03 21.73 18.59
CA TRP A 277 -8.87 20.31 18.92
C TRP A 277 -7.50 19.96 19.45
N ILE A 278 -6.51 20.84 19.26
CA ILE A 278 -5.15 20.64 19.77
C ILE A 278 -5.19 20.58 21.30
N GLY A 279 -4.89 19.40 21.84
CA GLY A 279 -4.93 19.14 23.28
C GLY A 279 -6.33 18.86 23.85
N ASP A 280 -7.39 18.86 23.04
CA ASP A 280 -8.72 18.42 23.47
C ASP A 280 -8.73 16.93 23.79
N LEU A 281 -8.90 16.59 25.07
CA LEU A 281 -8.87 15.21 25.53
C LEU A 281 -10.05 14.39 25.03
N GLY A 282 -11.20 15.00 24.74
CA GLY A 282 -12.35 14.30 24.18
C GLY A 282 -12.06 13.79 22.78
N ILE A 283 -11.50 14.65 21.93
CA ILE A 283 -11.07 14.33 20.57
C ILE A 283 -9.93 13.32 20.57
N ILE A 284 -8.90 13.52 21.41
CA ILE A 284 -7.74 12.63 21.50
C ILE A 284 -8.16 11.22 21.95
N ARG A 285 -8.99 11.11 22.98
CA ARG A 285 -9.51 9.83 23.48
C ARG A 285 -10.34 9.10 22.44
N LYS A 286 -11.16 9.85 21.69
CA LYS A 286 -11.93 9.30 20.58
C LYS A 286 -11.02 8.73 19.51
N TYR A 287 -10.01 9.49 19.10
CA TYR A 287 -9.05 9.04 18.09
C TYR A 287 -8.27 7.79 18.56
N ALA A 288 -7.79 7.78 19.80
CA ALA A 288 -7.10 6.63 20.38
C ALA A 288 -7.97 5.37 20.41
N ALA A 289 -9.25 5.51 20.76
CA ALA A 289 -10.20 4.40 20.76
C ALA A 289 -10.46 3.85 19.35
N GLU A 290 -10.49 4.72 18.32
CA GLU A 290 -10.62 4.30 16.93
C GLU A 290 -9.34 3.60 16.42
N VAL A 291 -8.14 4.05 16.83
CA VAL A 291 -6.86 3.36 16.54
C VAL A 291 -6.87 1.95 17.09
N SER A 292 -7.26 1.76 18.36
CA SER A 292 -7.34 0.43 18.97
C SER A 292 -8.45 -0.43 18.37
N GLY A 293 -9.53 0.18 17.88
CA GLY A 293 -10.55 -0.52 17.11
C GLY A 293 -10.01 -1.11 15.81
N VAL A 294 -9.17 -0.36 15.10
CA VAL A 294 -8.46 -0.84 13.91
C VAL A 294 -7.48 -1.96 14.27
N ASP A 295 -6.71 -1.80 15.35
CA ASP A 295 -5.76 -2.82 15.81
C ASP A 295 -6.43 -4.16 16.10
N ASP A 296 -7.58 -4.13 16.77
CA ASP A 296 -8.37 -5.33 17.04
C ASP A 296 -8.86 -6.00 15.74
N GLY A 297 -9.30 -5.20 14.76
CA GLY A 297 -9.65 -5.70 13.43
C GLY A 297 -8.47 -6.39 12.72
N VAL A 298 -7.27 -5.82 12.82
CA VAL A 298 -6.03 -6.46 12.33
C VAL A 298 -5.82 -7.80 13.04
N GLY A 299 -5.95 -7.85 14.37
CA GLY A 299 -5.83 -9.08 15.14
C GLY A 299 -6.79 -10.17 14.69
N GLN A 300 -8.05 -9.84 14.41
CA GLN A 300 -9.07 -10.79 13.94
C GLN A 300 -8.73 -11.34 12.54
N ILE A 301 -8.22 -10.51 11.61
CA ILE A 301 -7.74 -10.94 10.30
C ILE A 301 -6.56 -11.90 10.44
N MET A 302 -5.56 -11.53 11.25
CA MET A 302 -4.36 -12.36 11.47
C MET A 302 -4.71 -13.71 12.10
N GLN A 303 -5.61 -13.72 13.07
CA GLN A 303 -6.11 -14.94 13.70
C GLN A 303 -6.85 -15.83 12.70
N THR A 304 -7.70 -15.25 11.84
CA THR A 304 -8.42 -15.99 10.79
C THR A 304 -7.44 -16.64 9.80
N LEU A 305 -6.42 -15.91 9.35
CA LEU A 305 -5.40 -16.48 8.46
C LEU A 305 -4.65 -17.65 9.11
N LYS A 306 -4.35 -17.55 10.40
CA LYS A 306 -3.68 -18.60 11.17
C LYS A 306 -4.57 -19.83 11.35
N GLU A 307 -5.83 -19.65 11.74
CA GLU A 307 -6.80 -20.75 11.94
C GLU A 307 -7.09 -21.54 10.65
N LEU A 308 -7.04 -20.87 9.50
CA LEU A 308 -7.21 -21.50 8.20
C LEU A 308 -5.90 -22.06 7.61
N GLY A 309 -4.76 -21.95 8.32
CA GLY A 309 -3.46 -22.38 7.82
C GLY A 309 -2.95 -21.60 6.60
N LEU A 310 -3.40 -20.34 6.46
CA LEU A 310 -3.07 -19.48 5.31
C LEU A 310 -1.95 -18.48 5.60
N ARG A 311 -1.56 -18.31 6.88
CA ARG A 311 -0.67 -17.21 7.30
C ARG A 311 0.68 -17.21 6.57
N GLU A 312 1.34 -18.35 6.45
CA GLU A 312 2.65 -18.48 5.80
C GLU A 312 2.58 -18.22 4.29
N ASN A 313 1.42 -18.49 3.67
CA ASN A 313 1.18 -18.21 2.25
C ASN A 313 0.39 -16.93 2.01
N THR A 314 0.43 -15.97 2.93
CA THR A 314 -0.25 -14.68 2.79
C THR A 314 0.69 -13.53 3.09
N LEU A 315 0.91 -12.67 2.08
CA LEU A 315 1.54 -11.38 2.26
C LEU A 315 0.52 -10.42 2.87
N VAL A 316 0.83 -9.89 4.05
CA VAL A 316 0.03 -8.85 4.71
C VAL A 316 0.80 -7.54 4.65
N ILE A 317 0.14 -6.48 4.14
CA ILE A 317 0.66 -5.12 4.11
C ILE A 317 -0.25 -4.25 4.97
N PHE A 318 0.30 -3.60 5.99
CA PHE A 318 -0.41 -2.59 6.78
C PHE A 318 0.11 -1.20 6.43
N THR A 319 -0.80 -0.27 6.11
CA THR A 319 -0.46 1.11 5.75
C THR A 319 -1.63 2.06 6.00
N ALA A 320 -1.44 3.34 5.73
CA ALA A 320 -2.49 4.36 5.70
C ALA A 320 -2.52 5.07 4.34
N ASP A 321 -3.63 5.72 4.03
CA ASP A 321 -3.70 6.56 2.83
C ASP A 321 -2.91 7.88 3.02
N GLN A 322 -2.99 8.52 4.18
CA GLN A 322 -2.15 9.64 4.60
C GLN A 322 -2.02 9.68 6.12
N GLY A 323 -1.10 10.52 6.62
CA GLY A 323 -0.92 10.78 8.03
C GLY A 323 -1.99 11.70 8.62
N LEU A 324 -1.87 11.95 9.90
CA LEU A 324 -2.64 12.94 10.65
C LEU A 324 -1.70 13.72 11.57
N SER A 325 -1.75 15.03 11.49
CA SER A 325 -1.16 15.88 12.54
C SER A 325 -2.13 15.96 13.71
N GLY A 326 -1.73 15.41 14.85
CA GLY A 326 -2.51 15.39 16.09
C GLY A 326 -2.09 16.48 17.08
N GLY A 327 -1.81 17.70 16.58
CA GLY A 327 -1.26 18.83 17.35
C GLY A 327 0.20 19.15 17.03
N HIS A 328 0.87 18.29 16.25
CA HIS A 328 2.25 18.52 15.81
C HIS A 328 2.34 19.78 14.97
N SER A 329 3.40 20.57 15.18
CA SER A 329 3.63 21.85 14.51
C SER A 329 2.46 22.85 14.62
N GLY A 330 1.62 22.71 15.64
CA GLY A 330 0.44 23.54 15.85
C GLY A 330 -0.72 23.26 14.86
N TYR A 331 -0.81 22.06 14.31
CA TYR A 331 -1.90 21.64 13.43
C TYR A 331 -2.67 20.44 13.99
N TRP A 332 -3.95 20.39 13.63
CA TRP A 332 -4.76 19.19 13.72
C TRP A 332 -5.40 18.92 12.35
N GLY A 333 -5.20 17.71 11.83
CA GLY A 333 -5.79 17.33 10.56
C GLY A 333 -4.79 16.82 9.53
N MET A 334 -5.25 16.71 8.30
CA MET A 334 -4.48 16.39 7.11
C MET A 334 -4.18 17.66 6.28
N GLY A 335 -3.50 17.55 5.13
CA GLY A 335 -2.95 18.70 4.41
C GLY A 335 -3.95 19.72 3.85
N ASP A 336 -5.23 19.38 3.75
CA ASP A 336 -6.28 20.30 3.31
C ASP A 336 -6.88 21.17 4.45
N HIS A 337 -6.42 21.00 5.68
CA HIS A 337 -6.88 21.76 6.85
C HIS A 337 -5.99 22.96 7.18
N THR A 338 -5.16 23.38 6.23
CA THR A 338 -4.36 24.61 6.31
C THR A 338 -4.66 25.55 5.15
N ARG A 339 -4.44 26.85 5.35
CA ARG A 339 -4.46 27.87 4.29
C ARG A 339 -3.25 28.80 4.48
N PRO A 340 -2.30 28.81 3.54
CA PRO A 340 -2.23 28.01 2.31
C PRO A 340 -2.16 26.50 2.56
N LEU A 341 -2.42 25.67 1.53
CA LEU A 341 -2.25 24.21 1.61
C LEU A 341 -0.80 23.85 1.94
N THR A 342 -0.58 22.74 2.64
CA THR A 342 0.74 22.39 3.15
C THR A 342 1.15 20.94 2.80
N ALA A 343 2.46 20.68 2.97
CA ALA A 343 3.09 19.38 2.83
C ALA A 343 3.92 19.00 4.08
N PHE A 344 3.40 19.27 5.29
CA PHE A 344 4.07 18.91 6.54
C PHE A 344 4.26 17.40 6.69
N ASP A 345 5.42 16.96 7.19
CA ASP A 345 5.73 15.54 7.38
C ASP A 345 4.64 14.82 8.18
N TRP A 346 4.10 15.42 9.23
CA TRP A 346 3.05 14.82 10.06
C TRP A 346 1.75 14.47 9.32
N THR A 347 1.48 15.11 8.19
CA THR A 347 0.34 14.79 7.33
C THR A 347 0.69 13.79 6.24
N LEU A 348 1.98 13.52 6.02
CA LEU A 348 2.50 12.68 4.94
C LEU A 348 3.07 11.35 5.43
N THR A 349 3.64 11.31 6.64
CA THR A 349 4.20 10.08 7.20
C THR A 349 3.10 9.08 7.51
N ILE A 350 3.29 7.86 7.04
CA ILE A 350 2.33 6.76 7.15
C ILE A 350 3.00 5.52 7.72
N PRO A 351 2.29 4.66 8.44
CA PRO A 351 2.80 3.34 8.75
C PRO A 351 2.97 2.52 7.48
N LEU A 352 4.03 1.71 7.43
CA LEU A 352 4.22 0.76 6.35
C LEU A 352 4.92 -0.49 6.87
N ILE A 353 4.20 -1.60 6.88
CA ILE A 353 4.66 -2.90 7.36
C ILE A 353 4.37 -3.95 6.29
N PHE A 354 5.35 -4.76 5.94
CA PHE A 354 5.20 -5.94 5.10
C PHE A 354 5.49 -7.18 5.92
N SER A 355 4.61 -8.16 5.93
CA SER A 355 4.78 -9.39 6.69
C SER A 355 4.29 -10.61 5.92
N GLN A 356 5.19 -11.57 5.75
CA GLN A 356 4.89 -12.94 5.31
C GLN A 356 5.94 -13.86 5.96
N PRO A 357 5.56 -14.70 6.94
CA PRO A 357 6.50 -15.55 7.67
C PRO A 357 7.35 -16.42 6.74
N GLY A 358 8.65 -16.50 7.04
CA GLY A 358 9.61 -17.29 6.25
C GLY A 358 9.96 -16.72 4.88
N GLN A 359 9.33 -15.63 4.42
CA GLN A 359 9.58 -14.98 3.13
C GLN A 359 10.11 -13.56 3.28
N ILE A 360 9.66 -12.85 4.29
CA ILE A 360 10.07 -11.48 4.64
C ILE A 360 10.86 -11.52 5.94
N VAL A 361 11.91 -10.69 6.02
CA VAL A 361 12.75 -10.61 7.22
C VAL A 361 11.93 -10.12 8.40
N GLU A 362 11.86 -10.96 9.44
CA GLU A 362 11.11 -10.67 10.65
C GLU A 362 11.87 -9.68 11.56
N GLY A 363 11.14 -8.81 12.22
CA GLY A 363 11.67 -7.80 13.15
C GLY A 363 12.56 -6.73 12.51
N ALA A 364 12.63 -6.69 11.18
CA ALA A 364 13.46 -5.71 10.49
C ALA A 364 12.85 -4.30 10.52
N ARG A 365 13.72 -3.31 10.79
CA ARG A 365 13.37 -1.88 10.73
C ARG A 365 14.19 -1.21 9.63
N GLN A 366 13.52 -0.77 8.57
CA GLN A 366 14.14 -0.13 7.43
C GLN A 366 14.01 1.40 7.55
N ASN A 367 15.15 2.08 7.51
CA ASN A 367 15.19 3.53 7.62
C ASN A 367 15.31 4.24 6.26
N MET A 368 15.12 3.52 5.17
CA MET A 368 15.07 4.11 3.83
C MET A 368 13.78 4.89 3.62
N MET A 369 13.86 6.01 2.90
CA MET A 369 12.70 6.80 2.54
C MET A 369 11.97 6.16 1.36
N VAL A 370 10.73 5.75 1.60
CA VAL A 370 9.86 5.18 0.57
C VAL A 370 8.56 5.96 0.47
N ALA A 371 7.99 6.02 -0.72
CA ALA A 371 6.69 6.64 -0.93
C ALA A 371 5.63 5.58 -1.29
N ASN A 372 4.35 5.92 -1.12
CA ASN A 372 3.25 5.04 -1.47
C ASN A 372 3.25 4.63 -2.96
N TYR A 373 3.78 5.44 -3.87
CA TYR A 373 3.97 5.07 -5.29
C TYR A 373 5.06 4.00 -5.50
N ASP A 374 5.99 3.80 -4.55
CA ASP A 374 6.98 2.72 -4.59
C ASP A 374 6.36 1.35 -4.28
N VAL A 375 5.18 1.32 -3.62
CA VAL A 375 4.50 0.07 -3.25
C VAL A 375 4.02 -0.68 -4.49
N TYR A 376 3.50 0.02 -5.51
CA TYR A 376 3.00 -0.59 -6.74
C TYR A 376 4.05 -1.47 -7.45
N PRO A 377 5.22 -0.97 -7.85
CA PRO A 377 6.24 -1.81 -8.47
C PRO A 377 6.83 -2.84 -7.49
N THR A 378 6.91 -2.54 -6.20
CA THR A 378 7.45 -3.44 -5.19
C THR A 378 6.57 -4.67 -5.02
N LEU A 379 5.26 -4.48 -4.84
CA LEU A 379 4.29 -5.57 -4.69
C LEU A 379 4.29 -6.46 -5.93
N LEU A 380 4.19 -5.88 -7.12
CA LEU A 380 4.16 -6.67 -8.37
C LEU A 380 5.47 -7.42 -8.60
N ASN A 381 6.63 -6.84 -8.27
CA ASN A 381 7.90 -7.56 -8.31
C ASN A 381 7.96 -8.68 -7.26
N TYR A 382 7.48 -8.43 -6.05
CA TYR A 382 7.44 -9.44 -4.98
C TYR A 382 6.62 -10.67 -5.40
N LEU A 383 5.51 -10.46 -6.10
CA LEU A 383 4.61 -11.51 -6.59
C LEU A 383 5.06 -12.15 -7.91
N GLY A 384 6.21 -11.70 -8.48
CA GLY A 384 6.68 -12.21 -9.78
C GLY A 384 5.85 -11.73 -10.98
N LEU A 385 5.17 -10.58 -10.85
CA LEU A 385 4.31 -9.96 -11.86
C LEU A 385 4.91 -8.65 -12.43
N ALA A 386 6.22 -8.47 -12.33
CA ALA A 386 6.90 -7.27 -12.81
C ALA A 386 6.71 -7.03 -14.33
N ASP A 387 6.58 -8.10 -15.10
CA ASP A 387 6.31 -8.08 -16.54
C ASP A 387 4.90 -7.56 -16.90
N LYS A 388 3.99 -7.52 -15.93
CA LYS A 388 2.63 -6.99 -16.08
C LYS A 388 2.55 -5.49 -15.83
N ILE A 389 3.61 -4.86 -15.34
CA ILE A 389 3.65 -3.41 -15.15
C ILE A 389 3.67 -2.72 -16.52
N PRO A 390 2.68 -1.91 -16.88
CA PRO A 390 2.69 -1.19 -18.15
C PRO A 390 3.89 -0.24 -18.26
N ALA A 391 4.52 -0.23 -19.42
CA ALA A 391 5.63 0.69 -19.70
C ALA A 391 5.18 2.17 -19.76
N LYS A 392 3.91 2.42 -20.03
CA LYS A 392 3.33 3.77 -20.11
C LYS A 392 1.99 3.83 -19.37
N PRO A 393 1.70 4.97 -18.74
CA PRO A 393 2.64 6.08 -18.47
C PRO A 393 3.81 5.63 -17.57
N ALA A 394 4.97 6.29 -17.73
CA ALA A 394 6.14 6.02 -16.89
C ALA A 394 5.80 6.31 -15.42
N ARG A 395 6.16 5.41 -14.52
CA ARG A 395 5.87 5.53 -13.09
C ARG A 395 7.11 6.02 -12.32
N PRO A 396 6.94 6.89 -11.32
CA PRO A 396 8.06 7.33 -10.47
C PRO A 396 8.52 6.25 -9.48
N GLY A 397 7.64 5.30 -9.16
CA GLY A 397 7.86 4.29 -8.13
C GLY A 397 9.05 3.37 -8.43
N ARG A 398 9.82 3.07 -7.39
CA ARG A 398 11.01 2.22 -7.40
C ARG A 398 10.73 0.94 -6.63
N ASN A 399 11.36 -0.15 -7.04
CA ASN A 399 11.16 -1.47 -6.44
C ASN A 399 12.12 -1.70 -5.26
N PHE A 400 11.58 -1.86 -4.06
CA PHE A 400 12.33 -2.26 -2.86
C PHE A 400 12.07 -3.72 -2.41
N ALA A 401 11.42 -4.56 -3.21
CA ALA A 401 11.16 -5.96 -2.86
C ALA A 401 12.40 -6.75 -2.43
N PRO A 402 13.62 -6.51 -2.99
CA PRO A 402 14.81 -7.20 -2.49
C PRO A 402 15.15 -6.87 -1.02
N VAL A 403 14.79 -5.67 -0.52
CA VAL A 403 15.02 -5.27 0.87
C VAL A 403 14.16 -6.10 1.82
N LEU A 404 12.94 -6.46 1.43
CA LEU A 404 12.06 -7.34 2.20
C LEU A 404 12.68 -8.74 2.43
N LYS A 405 13.61 -9.14 1.56
CA LYS A 405 14.39 -10.39 1.62
C LYS A 405 15.80 -10.19 2.21
N GLY A 406 16.03 -9.08 2.92
CA GLY A 406 17.31 -8.77 3.58
C GLY A 406 18.44 -8.33 2.66
N LYS A 407 18.16 -8.02 1.37
CA LYS A 407 19.18 -7.54 0.44
C LYS A 407 19.33 -6.03 0.50
N GLN A 408 20.55 -5.54 0.42
CA GLN A 408 20.82 -4.12 0.21
C GLN A 408 20.68 -3.78 -1.29
N ILE A 409 20.17 -2.58 -1.56
CA ILE A 409 20.01 -2.04 -2.91
C ILE A 409 20.49 -0.58 -2.96
N PRO A 410 20.98 -0.10 -4.10
CA PRO A 410 21.15 1.34 -4.32
C PRO A 410 19.79 2.04 -4.20
N TRP A 411 19.72 3.09 -3.38
CA TRP A 411 18.48 3.83 -3.14
C TRP A 411 18.77 5.31 -2.95
N LYS A 412 18.08 6.15 -3.73
CA LYS A 412 18.14 7.60 -3.54
C LYS A 412 17.11 7.99 -2.47
N GLU A 413 17.57 8.61 -1.42
CA GLU A 413 16.77 9.04 -0.27
C GLU A 413 16.00 10.33 -0.59
N GLU A 414 14.95 10.21 -1.39
CA GLU A 414 14.07 11.33 -1.75
C GLU A 414 12.65 10.85 -2.00
N VAL A 415 11.68 11.71 -1.70
CA VAL A 415 10.26 11.53 -2.03
C VAL A 415 9.67 12.83 -2.57
N PHE A 416 8.69 12.68 -3.46
CA PHE A 416 8.01 13.80 -4.11
C PHE A 416 6.53 13.81 -3.72
N TYR A 417 6.00 15.01 -3.60
CA TYR A 417 4.65 15.26 -3.17
C TYR A 417 3.94 16.19 -4.15
N GLU A 418 2.63 15.98 -4.34
CA GLU A 418 1.78 16.86 -5.14
C GLU A 418 0.37 16.92 -4.55
N PHE A 419 -0.09 18.11 -4.23
CA PHE A 419 -1.47 18.37 -3.86
C PHE A 419 -1.93 19.71 -4.42
N GLU A 420 -2.77 19.69 -5.46
CA GLU A 420 -3.25 20.88 -6.17
C GLU A 420 -2.14 21.88 -6.51
N ASN A 421 -2.11 23.04 -5.82
CA ASN A 421 -1.12 24.08 -6.04
C ASN A 421 0.18 23.89 -5.24
N VAL A 422 0.39 22.74 -4.63
CA VAL A 422 1.59 22.44 -3.83
C VAL A 422 2.34 21.28 -4.45
N ARG A 423 3.63 21.48 -4.75
CA ARG A 423 4.61 20.44 -5.08
C ARG A 423 5.76 20.52 -4.11
N ALA A 424 6.30 19.38 -3.70
CA ALA A 424 7.45 19.36 -2.80
C ALA A 424 8.41 18.21 -3.12
N VAL A 425 9.68 18.44 -2.76
CA VAL A 425 10.71 17.42 -2.66
C VAL A 425 11.23 17.37 -1.22
N ARG A 426 11.35 16.14 -0.70
CA ARG A 426 11.84 15.86 0.64
C ARG A 426 13.01 14.90 0.56
N THR A 427 14.15 15.28 1.14
CA THR A 427 15.36 14.50 1.33
C THR A 427 15.60 14.24 2.83
N PRO A 428 16.58 13.44 3.28
CA PRO A 428 16.82 13.21 4.71
C PRO A 428 17.01 14.48 5.54
N GLU A 429 17.60 15.51 4.95
CA GLU A 429 17.95 16.74 5.66
C GLU A 429 17.08 17.93 5.28
N TRP A 430 16.47 17.93 4.12
CA TRP A 430 15.83 19.11 3.56
C TRP A 430 14.46 18.81 3.01
N LYS A 431 13.58 19.81 3.08
CA LYS A 431 12.32 19.87 2.36
C LYS A 431 12.18 21.21 1.67
N PHE A 432 11.86 21.17 0.37
CA PHE A 432 11.47 22.35 -0.40
C PHE A 432 10.03 22.19 -0.86
N ILE A 433 9.21 23.22 -0.62
CA ILE A 433 7.79 23.29 -1.00
C ILE A 433 7.62 24.46 -1.94
N GLU A 434 7.11 24.19 -3.13
CA GLU A 434 6.72 25.20 -4.12
C GLU A 434 5.20 25.30 -4.21
N ARG A 435 4.68 26.52 -4.28
CA ARG A 435 3.26 26.80 -4.51
C ARG A 435 3.03 27.51 -5.84
N TYR A 436 2.10 26.99 -6.60
CA TYR A 436 1.70 27.58 -7.87
C TYR A 436 0.91 28.88 -7.61
N HIS A 437 1.45 30.01 -8.12
CA HIS A 437 0.86 31.35 -8.02
C HIS A 437 0.45 31.81 -6.60
N GLU A 438 0.97 31.18 -5.58
CA GLU A 438 0.70 31.53 -4.17
C GLU A 438 2.01 31.49 -3.38
N SER A 439 2.12 32.38 -2.40
CA SER A 439 3.29 32.44 -1.51
C SER A 439 2.85 32.33 -0.05
N PRO A 440 3.76 31.97 0.85
CA PRO A 440 5.18 31.72 0.62
C PRO A 440 5.45 30.32 0.08
N ASN A 441 6.56 30.18 -0.68
CA ASN A 441 7.25 28.91 -0.80
C ASN A 441 7.96 28.61 0.52
N GLU A 442 8.42 27.36 0.72
CA GLU A 442 9.02 26.98 1.98
C GLU A 442 10.29 26.16 1.78
N LEU A 443 11.25 26.38 2.68
CA LEU A 443 12.49 25.59 2.75
C LEU A 443 12.74 25.26 4.22
N TYR A 444 12.90 23.97 4.55
CA TYR A 444 13.15 23.50 5.90
C TYR A 444 14.41 22.65 5.97
N HIS A 445 15.20 22.87 7.05
CA HIS A 445 16.34 22.00 7.39
C HIS A 445 15.90 21.01 8.48
N LEU A 446 15.39 19.87 8.07
CA LEU A 446 14.64 18.93 8.93
C LEU A 446 15.46 18.31 10.07
N THR A 447 16.78 18.20 9.94
CA THR A 447 17.63 17.70 11.05
C THR A 447 17.81 18.73 12.17
N ARG A 448 17.56 20.01 11.90
CA ARG A 448 17.60 21.10 12.90
C ARG A 448 16.23 21.56 13.32
N ASP A 449 15.26 21.38 12.45
CA ASP A 449 13.87 21.79 12.60
C ASP A 449 12.92 20.70 12.10
N SER A 450 12.85 19.60 12.83
CA SER A 450 11.97 18.47 12.50
C SER A 450 10.48 18.81 12.61
N LYS A 451 10.15 19.97 13.19
CA LYS A 451 8.78 20.47 13.34
C LYS A 451 8.36 21.44 12.23
N GLU A 452 9.28 21.80 11.33
CA GLU A 452 9.01 22.67 10.20
C GLU A 452 8.45 24.07 10.64
N HIS A 453 9.02 24.63 11.70
CA HIS A 453 8.61 25.93 12.25
C HIS A 453 9.36 27.10 11.64
N ASN A 454 10.57 26.88 11.14
CA ASN A 454 11.45 27.94 10.65
C ASN A 454 11.63 27.86 9.14
N ASN A 455 10.83 28.62 8.41
CA ASN A 455 10.93 28.70 6.95
C ASN A 455 12.18 29.50 6.53
N LEU A 456 13.13 28.84 5.88
CA LEU A 456 14.42 29.37 5.43
C LEU A 456 14.39 29.87 3.97
N ILE A 457 13.24 30.01 3.35
CA ILE A 457 13.09 30.26 1.90
C ILE A 457 13.76 31.56 1.45
N ASP A 458 13.74 32.58 2.31
CA ASP A 458 14.29 33.91 2.05
C ASP A 458 15.69 34.12 2.64
N ASP A 459 16.25 33.11 3.31
CA ASP A 459 17.60 33.18 3.86
C ASP A 459 18.63 32.96 2.74
N ALA A 460 19.39 34.02 2.46
CA ALA A 460 20.41 34.04 1.39
C ALA A 460 21.49 32.97 1.58
N GLN A 461 21.76 32.52 2.81
CA GLN A 461 22.71 31.46 3.12
C GLN A 461 22.31 30.14 2.44
N TYR A 462 21.03 29.85 2.28
CA TYR A 462 20.52 28.61 1.73
C TYR A 462 20.07 28.71 0.27
N LYS A 463 20.38 29.83 -0.41
CA LYS A 463 20.00 30.03 -1.82
C LYS A 463 20.44 28.88 -2.73
N GLN A 464 21.69 28.43 -2.62
CA GLN A 464 22.19 27.32 -3.43
C GLN A 464 21.39 26.04 -3.17
N LYS A 465 21.12 25.70 -1.90
CA LYS A 465 20.35 24.51 -1.55
C LYS A 465 18.91 24.58 -2.06
N LYS A 466 18.28 25.75 -1.97
CA LYS A 466 16.96 25.98 -2.55
C LYS A 466 16.97 25.74 -4.07
N ASP A 467 17.96 26.29 -4.78
CA ASP A 467 18.06 26.17 -6.24
C ASP A 467 18.29 24.71 -6.67
N GLU A 468 19.12 23.93 -5.92
CA GLU A 468 19.34 22.50 -6.12
C GLU A 468 18.04 21.70 -5.98
N LEU A 469 17.31 21.89 -4.87
CA LEU A 469 16.06 21.17 -4.60
C LEU A 469 14.95 21.55 -5.58
N LYS A 470 14.89 22.83 -5.98
CA LYS A 470 13.97 23.28 -7.03
C LYS A 470 14.28 22.59 -8.35
N GLN A 471 15.53 22.49 -8.73
CA GLN A 471 15.92 21.80 -9.94
C GLN A 471 15.54 20.30 -9.91
N GLU A 472 15.72 19.63 -8.77
CA GLU A 472 15.28 18.23 -8.58
C GLU A 472 13.76 18.09 -8.74
N LEU A 473 13.01 19.01 -8.14
CA LEU A 473 11.55 19.06 -8.23
C LEU A 473 11.09 19.26 -9.68
N ASP A 474 11.65 20.25 -10.38
CA ASP A 474 11.33 20.55 -11.78
C ASP A 474 11.62 19.37 -12.70
N GLN A 475 12.79 18.72 -12.54
CA GLN A 475 13.16 17.55 -13.32
C GLN A 475 12.23 16.36 -13.09
N PHE A 476 11.78 16.16 -11.86
CA PHE A 476 10.82 15.10 -11.55
C PHE A 476 9.49 15.32 -12.28
N PHE A 477 8.89 16.49 -12.15
CA PHE A 477 7.61 16.78 -12.79
C PHE A 477 7.73 16.90 -14.32
N ALA A 478 8.83 17.44 -14.85
CA ALA A 478 9.10 17.43 -16.30
C ALA A 478 9.18 16.00 -16.88
N ARG A 479 9.65 15.03 -16.09
CA ARG A 479 9.76 13.64 -16.52
C ARG A 479 8.44 12.87 -16.46
N TYR A 480 7.60 13.13 -15.46
CA TYR A 480 6.47 12.26 -15.14
C TYR A 480 5.10 12.91 -15.41
N ALA A 481 4.97 14.23 -15.42
CA ALA A 481 3.68 14.88 -15.63
C ALA A 481 3.09 14.57 -17.01
N ASP A 482 1.81 14.24 -17.05
CA ASP A 482 1.04 14.08 -18.29
C ASP A 482 0.37 15.41 -18.64
N PRO A 483 0.59 15.97 -19.83
CA PRO A 483 -0.01 17.24 -20.23
C PRO A 483 -1.54 17.29 -20.12
N LYS A 484 -2.21 16.14 -20.23
CA LYS A 484 -3.67 16.06 -20.07
C LYS A 484 -4.09 16.36 -18.64
N TRP A 485 -3.30 15.93 -17.66
CA TRP A 485 -3.64 15.95 -16.24
C TRP A 485 -2.82 16.94 -15.41
N ASP A 486 -1.75 17.50 -15.96
CA ASP A 486 -0.91 18.45 -15.24
C ASP A 486 -1.56 19.83 -15.13
N ILE A 487 -2.26 20.06 -14.03
CA ILE A 487 -2.97 21.33 -13.79
C ILE A 487 -2.02 22.54 -13.70
N TRP A 488 -0.75 22.36 -13.35
CA TRP A 488 0.24 23.45 -13.33
C TRP A 488 0.56 23.96 -14.75
N ASN A 489 0.36 23.13 -15.74
CA ASN A 489 0.54 23.47 -17.17
C ASN A 489 -0.77 23.54 -17.95
N GLY A 490 -1.91 23.73 -17.25
CA GLY A 490 -3.22 23.93 -17.89
C GLY A 490 -3.97 22.64 -18.22
N GLY A 491 -3.56 21.50 -17.65
CA GLY A 491 -4.25 20.23 -17.76
C GLY A 491 -5.60 20.20 -17.04
N GLN A 492 -6.32 19.09 -17.17
CA GLN A 492 -7.65 18.87 -16.59
C GLN A 492 -7.54 18.23 -15.20
N SER A 493 -8.64 18.26 -14.42
CA SER A 493 -8.76 17.54 -13.17
C SER A 493 -10.03 16.69 -13.14
N LYS A 494 -9.94 15.48 -12.64
CA LYS A 494 -11.08 14.60 -12.33
C LYS A 494 -11.81 14.99 -11.05
N THR A 495 -11.30 15.97 -10.34
CA THR A 495 -11.85 16.45 -9.06
C THR A 495 -12.06 17.95 -9.08
N VAL A 496 -13.02 18.43 -8.28
CA VAL A 496 -13.17 19.85 -8.02
C VAL A 496 -12.04 20.31 -7.13
N LEU A 497 -11.25 21.28 -7.60
CA LEU A 497 -10.12 21.80 -6.85
C LEU A 497 -10.58 22.75 -5.73
N MET A 498 -9.93 22.67 -4.59
CA MET A 498 -10.09 23.65 -3.49
C MET A 498 -9.47 24.99 -3.85
N THR A 499 -8.41 24.97 -4.63
CA THR A 499 -7.66 26.12 -5.13
C THR A 499 -8.04 26.49 -6.57
N GLN A 500 -9.26 26.17 -7.01
CA GLN A 500 -9.74 26.39 -8.41
C GLN A 500 -9.46 27.79 -8.95
N LYS A 501 -9.47 28.82 -8.08
CA LYS A 501 -9.19 30.20 -8.49
C LYS A 501 -7.77 30.40 -9.04
N LEU A 502 -6.81 29.58 -8.60
CA LEU A 502 -5.43 29.61 -9.08
C LEU A 502 -5.27 28.91 -10.43
N PHE A 503 -6.26 28.10 -10.82
CA PHE A 503 -6.24 27.30 -12.04
C PHE A 503 -7.42 27.63 -12.97
N PRO A 504 -7.53 28.86 -13.50
CA PRO A 504 -8.69 29.30 -14.27
C PRO A 504 -8.86 28.55 -15.61
N LYS A 505 -7.80 27.93 -16.10
CA LYS A 505 -7.81 27.12 -17.34
C LYS A 505 -8.09 25.63 -17.12
N THR A 506 -8.10 25.18 -15.85
CA THR A 506 -8.36 23.78 -15.52
C THR A 506 -9.86 23.55 -15.41
N TYR A 507 -10.34 22.57 -16.17
CA TYR A 507 -11.75 22.15 -16.18
C TYR A 507 -11.89 20.82 -15.45
N LEU A 508 -13.05 20.64 -14.81
CA LEU A 508 -13.45 19.34 -14.29
C LEU A 508 -13.68 18.40 -15.48
N TYR A 509 -12.89 17.34 -15.53
CA TYR A 509 -13.10 16.26 -16.49
C TYR A 509 -14.34 15.45 -16.11
N LEU A 510 -15.26 15.33 -17.04
CA LEU A 510 -16.37 14.38 -16.96
C LEU A 510 -16.27 13.53 -18.23
N PRO A 511 -16.23 12.21 -18.13
CA PRO A 511 -16.24 11.35 -19.31
C PRO A 511 -17.56 11.51 -20.06
N GLU A 512 -17.56 11.21 -21.36
CA GLU A 512 -18.81 11.09 -22.08
C GLU A 512 -19.69 10.01 -21.44
N PRO A 513 -21.01 10.23 -21.31
CA PRO A 513 -21.90 9.24 -20.77
C PRO A 513 -21.78 7.94 -21.57
N LYS A 514 -21.45 6.84 -20.90
CA LYS A 514 -21.51 5.52 -21.55
C LYS A 514 -22.92 5.30 -22.03
N LYS A 515 -23.12 5.10 -23.34
CA LYS A 515 -24.40 4.63 -23.89
C LYS A 515 -24.69 3.28 -23.20
N LYS A 516 -25.68 3.30 -22.31
CA LYS A 516 -26.18 2.08 -21.64
C LYS A 516 -26.83 1.16 -22.65
#